data_f8571e5d458ee61f1fde5b8596894e8d
#
_entry.id   f8571e5d458ee61f1fde5b8596894e8d
#
_cell.length_a   1.000
_cell.length_b   1.000
_cell.length_c   1.000
_cell.angle_alpha   90.00
_cell.angle_beta   90.00
_cell.angle_gamma   90.00
#
_symmetry.space_group_name_H-M   'P 1'
#
loop_
_entity.id
_entity.type
_entity.pdbx_description
1 polymer ?
#
loop_
_entity_poly.entity_id
_entity_poly.type
_entity_poly.pdbx_seq_one_letter_code
_entity_poly.pdbx_strand_id
1 'polypeptide(L)'
;MRIISGSARGAKLAPVPKDVRPTSDRVRESLFNALGQFFDGGAVLDLYAGTGALGIEALSRGMERATFVEKNGKVATTIRENLRRTGMEDRAEIVRGDAARAVERLRENGRQFNLILLDPPYRIAATEAEGVLMRLGVLLAPDGRVVVERGDAPEEVLRGEKGVMRRYGGTVVTIFDRFDLTVNVAVCPGSFDPVTVGHLDVIRRAAGVFDHVVVAVGANHVKDAMLLPADRARLIEKVTGDLDNVSVEVMEGLLVEFARDKGARVIIKGLRAVSDFNSEFEQAQLNQTLDPEVETMFIMASAKHSFLSSSAVREIAGHGGDVSEFVPGEILESVVEAYSGTRPDARRRIKTESKG
;
A
#
# COMPACT_ATOMS: atom_id res chain seq x y z
N MET A 1 31.50 9.18 18.23
CA MET A 1 30.30 9.86 17.76
C MET A 1 29.87 10.90 18.78
N ARG A 2 29.37 12.06 18.37
CA ARG A 2 28.94 13.16 19.27
C ARG A 2 27.70 13.83 18.69
N ILE A 3 26.96 14.54 19.54
CA ILE A 3 25.87 15.43 19.11
C ILE A 3 26.48 16.68 18.44
N ILE A 4 25.95 17.07 17.28
CA ILE A 4 26.55 18.09 16.42
C ILE A 4 26.03 19.48 16.77
N SER A 5 24.73 19.62 17.04
CA SER A 5 24.11 20.93 17.27
C SER A 5 23.01 20.84 18.33
N GLY A 6 22.49 22.01 18.73
CA GLY A 6 21.38 22.15 19.68
C GLY A 6 21.80 22.10 21.14
N SER A 7 20.85 21.79 22.03
CA SER A 7 20.99 21.86 23.48
C SER A 7 22.04 20.92 24.07
N ALA A 8 22.29 19.77 23.43
CA ALA A 8 23.31 18.79 23.82
C ALA A 8 24.57 18.80 22.93
N ARG A 9 24.83 19.90 22.21
CA ARG A 9 25.99 20.01 21.33
C ARG A 9 27.28 19.61 22.02
N GLY A 10 28.08 18.74 21.37
CA GLY A 10 29.36 18.26 21.86
C GLY A 10 29.30 17.06 22.80
N ALA A 11 28.09 16.68 23.27
CA ALA A 11 27.92 15.50 24.13
C ALA A 11 28.41 14.23 23.42
N LYS A 12 29.29 13.46 24.09
CA LYS A 12 29.83 12.20 23.54
C LYS A 12 28.83 11.06 23.76
N LEU A 13 28.46 10.41 22.70
CA LEU A 13 27.63 9.20 22.74
C LEU A 13 28.47 7.96 23.09
N ALA A 14 27.83 6.94 23.62
CA ALA A 14 28.44 5.65 23.91
C ALA A 14 29.08 5.05 22.63
N PRO A 15 30.07 4.17 22.80
CA PRO A 15 30.67 3.45 21.67
C PRO A 15 29.61 2.69 20.88
N VAL A 16 29.74 2.70 19.56
CA VAL A 16 28.84 1.97 18.66
C VAL A 16 29.09 0.47 18.80
N PRO A 17 28.08 -0.36 19.07
CA PRO A 17 28.21 -1.81 19.05
C PRO A 17 28.76 -2.31 17.70
N LYS A 18 29.51 -3.42 17.70
CA LYS A 18 30.21 -3.95 16.51
C LYS A 18 29.27 -4.24 15.33
N ASP A 19 28.02 -4.54 15.65
CA ASP A 19 27.00 -4.94 14.65
C ASP A 19 26.18 -3.75 14.11
N VAL A 20 26.49 -2.52 14.53
CA VAL A 20 25.78 -1.29 14.10
C VAL A 20 26.75 -0.43 13.31
N ARG A 21 26.36 -0.03 12.11
CA ARG A 21 27.09 0.95 11.31
C ARG A 21 26.67 2.37 11.75
N PRO A 22 27.59 3.23 12.18
CA PRO A 22 27.20 4.59 12.54
C PRO A 22 27.05 5.48 11.32
N THR A 23 25.96 6.26 11.26
CA THR A 23 25.86 7.41 10.37
C THR A 23 26.96 8.42 10.73
N SER A 24 27.78 8.82 9.76
CA SER A 24 28.90 9.70 10.03
C SER A 24 28.43 11.09 10.50
N ASP A 25 29.27 11.79 11.28
CA ASP A 25 28.97 13.15 11.76
C ASP A 25 28.66 14.10 10.59
N ARG A 26 29.38 13.96 9.46
CA ARG A 26 29.17 14.77 8.24
C ARG A 26 27.81 14.52 7.58
N VAL A 27 27.37 13.26 7.50
CA VAL A 27 26.05 12.91 6.93
C VAL A 27 24.95 13.47 7.81
N ARG A 28 25.05 13.30 9.13
CA ARG A 28 24.07 13.85 10.08
C ARG A 28 23.98 15.38 10.00
N GLU A 29 25.11 16.08 9.96
CA GLU A 29 25.13 17.53 9.82
C GLU A 29 24.43 17.96 8.53
N SER A 30 24.78 17.33 7.41
CA SER A 30 24.19 17.65 6.11
C SER A 30 22.69 17.33 6.05
N LEU A 31 22.26 16.22 6.65
CA LEU A 31 20.86 15.84 6.76
C LEU A 31 20.06 16.91 7.52
N PHE A 32 20.48 17.26 8.72
CA PHE A 32 19.75 18.23 9.53
C PHE A 32 19.82 19.66 8.97
N ASN A 33 20.87 20.02 8.24
CA ASN A 33 20.91 21.27 7.48
C ASN A 33 19.85 21.29 6.36
N ALA A 34 19.62 20.15 5.70
CA ALA A 34 18.56 20.00 4.69
C ALA A 34 17.16 20.07 5.28
N LEU A 35 16.98 19.61 6.55
CA LEU A 35 15.72 19.64 7.28
C LEU A 35 15.39 21.00 7.92
N GLY A 36 16.31 21.98 7.90
CA GLY A 36 16.08 23.32 8.44
C GLY A 36 16.84 23.65 9.72
N GLN A 37 17.86 22.89 10.08
CA GLN A 37 18.77 23.04 11.23
C GLN A 37 18.13 22.89 12.61
N PHE A 38 16.99 23.54 12.91
CA PHE A 38 16.31 23.52 14.19
C PHE A 38 14.82 23.28 13.97
N PHE A 39 14.18 22.75 15.01
CA PHE A 39 12.75 22.44 15.04
C PHE A 39 12.05 23.28 16.11
N ASP A 40 10.80 23.60 15.90
CA ASP A 40 9.95 24.31 16.84
C ASP A 40 8.94 23.35 17.49
N GLY A 41 9.48 22.38 18.24
CA GLY A 41 8.70 21.33 18.87
C GLY A 41 8.39 20.12 17.99
N GLY A 42 7.31 19.41 18.32
CA GLY A 42 6.86 18.22 17.59
C GLY A 42 7.53 16.92 18.05
N ALA A 43 7.13 15.83 17.39
CA ALA A 43 7.60 14.48 17.70
C ALA A 43 8.43 13.88 16.55
N VAL A 44 9.52 13.15 16.91
CA VAL A 44 10.31 12.36 15.97
C VAL A 44 10.16 10.87 16.25
N LEU A 45 10.05 10.08 15.18
CA LEU A 45 10.13 8.63 15.20
C LEU A 45 11.45 8.20 14.54
N ASP A 46 12.29 7.47 15.28
CA ASP A 46 13.56 6.93 14.79
C ASP A 46 13.42 5.40 14.64
N LEU A 47 13.16 4.96 13.41
CA LEU A 47 13.01 3.55 13.05
C LEU A 47 14.37 2.95 12.71
N TYR A 48 14.63 1.74 13.21
CA TYR A 48 15.96 1.10 13.18
C TYR A 48 17.00 1.94 13.90
N ALA A 49 16.64 2.47 15.08
CA ALA A 49 17.32 3.57 15.76
C ALA A 49 18.81 3.32 16.10
N GLY A 50 19.26 2.07 16.12
CA GLY A 50 20.66 1.75 16.41
C GLY A 50 21.10 2.33 17.75
N THR A 51 22.04 3.26 17.73
CA THR A 51 22.50 3.96 18.94
C THR A 51 21.60 5.14 19.35
N GLY A 52 20.57 5.45 18.58
CA GLY A 52 19.68 6.58 18.77
C GLY A 52 20.26 7.93 18.34
N ALA A 53 21.36 7.92 17.59
CA ALA A 53 22.08 9.15 17.27
C ALA A 53 21.29 10.17 16.46
N LEU A 54 20.43 9.71 15.55
CA LEU A 54 19.59 10.58 14.73
C LEU A 54 18.45 11.19 15.55
N GLY A 55 17.70 10.37 16.27
CA GLY A 55 16.60 10.84 17.11
C GLY A 55 17.08 11.75 18.26
N ILE A 56 18.26 11.47 18.88
CA ILE A 56 18.86 12.32 19.92
C ILE A 56 19.35 13.65 19.31
N GLU A 57 19.90 13.64 18.11
CA GLU A 57 20.26 14.88 17.40
C GLU A 57 19.01 15.73 17.12
N ALA A 58 17.88 15.10 16.72
CA ALA A 58 16.60 15.79 16.51
C ALA A 58 16.06 16.42 17.81
N LEU A 59 16.11 15.69 18.94
CA LEU A 59 15.78 16.22 20.27
C LEU A 59 16.66 17.40 20.65
N SER A 60 17.97 17.29 20.40
CA SER A 60 18.93 18.36 20.68
C SER A 60 18.65 19.62 19.88
N ARG A 61 18.11 19.50 18.68
CA ARG A 61 17.79 20.58 17.75
C ARG A 61 16.37 21.14 17.93
N GLY A 62 15.61 20.69 18.92
CA GLY A 62 14.33 21.32 19.29
C GLY A 62 13.10 20.44 19.17
N MET A 63 13.20 19.19 18.65
CA MET A 63 12.05 18.27 18.72
C MET A 63 11.68 18.06 20.18
N GLU A 64 10.40 18.04 20.49
CA GLU A 64 9.88 17.92 21.87
C GLU A 64 10.02 16.50 22.40
N ARG A 65 9.65 15.51 21.60
CA ARG A 65 9.63 14.10 21.98
C ARG A 65 10.24 13.21 20.90
N ALA A 66 10.79 12.06 21.32
CA ALA A 66 11.31 11.05 20.41
C ALA A 66 10.80 9.64 20.77
N THR A 67 10.42 8.88 19.76
CA THR A 67 10.15 7.44 19.88
C THR A 67 11.23 6.69 19.10
N PHE A 68 11.95 5.82 19.77
CA PHE A 68 13.02 5.01 19.20
C PHE A 68 12.54 3.57 19.03
N VAL A 69 12.65 3.00 17.84
CA VAL A 69 12.32 1.60 17.57
C VAL A 69 13.60 0.83 17.26
N GLU A 70 13.92 -0.14 18.12
CA GLU A 70 15.12 -0.97 17.97
C GLU A 70 14.81 -2.43 18.33
N LYS A 71 15.16 -3.36 17.42
CA LYS A 71 14.90 -4.80 17.59
C LYS A 71 15.89 -5.45 18.55
N ASN A 72 17.15 -5.03 18.51
CA ASN A 72 18.20 -5.60 19.32
C ASN A 72 18.22 -5.01 20.74
N GLY A 73 17.90 -5.82 21.74
CA GLY A 73 17.83 -5.37 23.13
C GLY A 73 19.14 -4.81 23.71
N LYS A 74 20.31 -5.28 23.24
CA LYS A 74 21.61 -4.73 23.66
C LYS A 74 21.81 -3.34 23.09
N VAL A 75 21.44 -3.14 21.83
CA VAL A 75 21.51 -1.84 21.14
C VAL A 75 20.52 -0.86 21.76
N ALA A 76 19.31 -1.29 22.10
CA ALA A 76 18.31 -0.48 22.80
C ALA A 76 18.82 0.01 24.18
N THR A 77 19.66 -0.76 24.83
CA THR A 77 20.33 -0.31 26.08
C THR A 77 21.31 0.84 25.83
N THR A 78 22.00 0.83 24.68
CA THR A 78 22.85 1.95 24.25
C THR A 78 22.08 3.24 24.02
N ILE A 79 20.86 3.14 23.44
CA ILE A 79 19.98 4.32 23.29
C ILE A 79 19.69 4.93 24.68
N ARG A 80 19.30 4.10 25.65
CA ARG A 80 19.00 4.57 27.02
C ARG A 80 20.21 5.25 27.67
N GLU A 81 21.38 4.68 27.47
CA GLU A 81 22.64 5.29 27.98
C GLU A 81 22.91 6.64 27.30
N ASN A 82 22.69 6.74 25.98
CA ASN A 82 22.92 7.98 25.25
C ASN A 82 21.91 9.07 25.65
N LEU A 83 20.66 8.72 25.86
CA LEU A 83 19.64 9.64 26.39
C LEU A 83 20.04 10.19 27.76
N ARG A 84 20.54 9.34 28.68
CA ARG A 84 21.01 9.78 29.97
C ARG A 84 22.22 10.72 29.86
N ARG A 85 23.20 10.40 29.00
CA ARG A 85 24.37 11.26 28.76
C ARG A 85 24.01 12.63 28.21
N THR A 86 22.87 12.74 27.53
CA THR A 86 22.38 13.99 26.94
C THR A 86 21.28 14.67 27.76
N GLY A 87 20.83 14.06 28.87
CA GLY A 87 19.77 14.59 29.72
C GLY A 87 18.40 14.63 29.06
N MET A 88 18.11 13.65 28.17
CA MET A 88 16.87 13.65 27.35
C MET A 88 15.96 12.45 27.64
N GLU A 89 16.15 11.74 28.75
CA GLU A 89 15.39 10.54 29.09
C GLU A 89 13.90 10.80 29.19
N ASP A 90 13.51 11.91 29.81
CA ASP A 90 12.09 12.28 30.04
C ASP A 90 11.34 12.63 28.74
N ARG A 91 12.05 12.83 27.65
CA ARG A 91 11.52 13.21 26.34
C ARG A 91 11.53 12.04 25.34
N ALA A 92 11.85 10.83 25.81
CA ALA A 92 12.10 9.69 24.93
C ALA A 92 11.34 8.44 25.34
N GLU A 93 10.78 7.77 24.36
CA GLU A 93 10.20 6.43 24.47
C GLU A 93 11.04 5.44 23.66
N ILE A 94 11.34 4.28 24.23
CA ILE A 94 12.08 3.21 23.53
C ILE A 94 11.15 2.01 23.36
N VAL A 95 10.77 1.74 22.12
CA VAL A 95 9.98 0.59 21.70
C VAL A 95 10.92 -0.52 21.23
N ARG A 96 11.02 -1.58 22.02
CA ARG A 96 11.78 -2.75 21.60
C ARG A 96 10.94 -3.64 20.71
N GLY A 97 11.35 -3.80 19.45
CA GLY A 97 10.61 -4.63 18.51
C GLY A 97 11.02 -4.43 17.05
N ASP A 98 10.32 -5.16 16.22
CA ASP A 98 10.43 -5.05 14.76
C ASP A 98 9.76 -3.77 14.26
N ALA A 99 10.35 -3.12 13.24
CA ALA A 99 9.87 -1.83 12.74
C ALA A 99 8.45 -1.89 12.16
N ALA A 100 8.15 -2.92 11.37
CA ALA A 100 6.83 -3.05 10.76
C ALA A 100 5.72 -3.23 11.81
N ARG A 101 5.96 -4.06 12.84
CA ARG A 101 5.02 -4.23 13.96
C ARG A 101 4.88 -2.98 14.82
N ALA A 102 5.99 -2.25 15.00
CA ALA A 102 5.96 -1.00 15.75
C ALA A 102 5.13 0.07 15.02
N VAL A 103 5.26 0.18 13.70
CA VAL A 103 4.47 1.08 12.85
C VAL A 103 2.97 0.78 13.00
N GLU A 104 2.55 -0.48 12.91
CA GLU A 104 1.14 -0.86 13.08
C GLU A 104 0.61 -0.48 14.46
N ARG A 105 1.36 -0.79 15.53
CA ARG A 105 0.97 -0.44 16.88
C ARG A 105 0.87 1.08 17.11
N LEU A 106 1.78 1.85 16.52
CA LEU A 106 1.76 3.32 16.60
C LEU A 106 0.56 3.88 15.83
N ARG A 107 0.19 3.28 14.69
CA ARG A 107 -1.00 3.61 13.91
C ARG A 107 -2.28 3.36 14.71
N GLU A 108 -2.43 2.18 15.30
CA GLU A 108 -3.57 1.80 16.13
C GLU A 108 -3.77 2.75 17.33
N ASN A 109 -2.67 3.29 17.87
CA ASN A 109 -2.69 4.26 18.95
C ASN A 109 -2.85 5.72 18.48
N GLY A 110 -3.13 5.97 17.20
CA GLY A 110 -3.34 7.31 16.64
C GLY A 110 -2.13 8.24 16.76
N ARG A 111 -0.90 7.68 16.84
CA ARG A 111 0.32 8.48 16.98
C ARG A 111 0.65 9.18 15.67
N GLN A 112 1.09 10.43 15.77
CA GLN A 112 1.60 11.22 14.64
C GLN A 112 2.96 11.83 14.96
N PHE A 113 3.79 11.99 13.90
CA PHE A 113 5.16 12.47 14.00
C PHE A 113 5.43 13.55 12.94
N ASN A 114 6.17 14.59 13.34
CA ASN A 114 6.61 15.65 12.44
C ASN A 114 7.88 15.25 11.65
N LEU A 115 8.62 14.28 12.19
CA LEU A 115 9.81 13.73 11.54
C LEU A 115 9.86 12.21 11.75
N ILE A 116 10.01 11.45 10.69
CA ILE A 116 10.28 10.02 10.74
C ILE A 116 11.63 9.76 10.09
N LEU A 117 12.53 9.12 10.83
CA LEU A 117 13.87 8.74 10.40
C LEU A 117 13.90 7.24 10.16
N LEU A 118 14.34 6.82 8.99
CA LEU A 118 14.40 5.42 8.55
C LEU A 118 15.82 5.12 8.05
N ASP A 119 16.58 4.36 8.82
CA ASP A 119 17.95 3.88 8.47
C ASP A 119 18.00 2.35 8.55
N PRO A 120 17.34 1.64 7.58
CA PRO A 120 17.26 0.18 7.61
C PRO A 120 18.64 -0.45 7.37
N PRO A 121 19.00 -1.53 8.10
CA PRO A 121 20.23 -2.25 7.84
C PRO A 121 20.24 -2.82 6.40
N TYR A 122 21.39 -2.77 5.73
CA TYR A 122 21.57 -3.22 4.33
C TYR A 122 21.13 -4.67 4.01
N ARG A 123 20.88 -5.47 5.05
CA ARG A 123 20.45 -6.87 4.92
C ARG A 123 18.93 -7.02 4.84
N ILE A 124 18.17 -5.97 5.07
CA ILE A 124 16.71 -5.99 4.91
C ILE A 124 16.42 -5.99 3.42
N ALA A 125 15.54 -6.91 2.97
CA ALA A 125 15.07 -6.92 1.60
C ALA A 125 14.46 -5.54 1.26
N ALA A 126 14.74 -5.06 0.04
CA ALA A 126 14.21 -3.79 -0.42
C ALA A 126 12.68 -3.70 -0.25
N THR A 127 11.99 -4.80 -0.54
CA THR A 127 10.54 -4.97 -0.38
C THR A 127 10.05 -4.80 1.06
N GLU A 128 10.83 -5.21 2.07
CA GLU A 128 10.46 -5.03 3.48
C GLU A 128 10.58 -3.57 3.91
N ALA A 129 11.68 -2.89 3.50
CA ALA A 129 11.86 -1.47 3.78
C ALA A 129 10.81 -0.61 3.05
N GLU A 130 10.47 -0.96 1.82
CA GLU A 130 9.41 -0.33 1.02
C GLU A 130 8.04 -0.54 1.68
N GLY A 131 7.73 -1.76 2.13
CA GLY A 131 6.49 -2.07 2.84
C GLY A 131 6.34 -1.29 4.16
N VAL A 132 7.43 -0.98 4.86
CA VAL A 132 7.42 -0.09 6.02
C VAL A 132 7.16 1.36 5.57
N LEU A 133 7.90 1.85 4.57
CA LEU A 133 7.80 3.22 4.07
C LEU A 133 6.37 3.57 3.62
N MET A 134 5.72 2.69 2.87
CA MET A 134 4.34 2.87 2.37
C MET A 134 3.30 3.01 3.49
N ARG A 135 3.60 2.54 4.70
CA ARG A 135 2.71 2.66 5.87
C ARG A 135 2.98 3.89 6.72
N LEU A 136 4.04 4.66 6.44
CA LEU A 136 4.42 5.81 7.26
C LEU A 136 3.54 7.04 7.03
N GLY A 137 2.89 7.15 5.87
CA GLY A 137 2.05 8.31 5.53
C GLY A 137 0.97 8.61 6.56
N VAL A 138 0.36 7.56 7.17
CA VAL A 138 -0.67 7.71 8.21
C VAL A 138 -0.10 8.15 9.57
N LEU A 139 1.21 7.93 9.81
CA LEU A 139 1.90 8.36 11.02
C LEU A 139 2.45 9.78 10.92
N LEU A 140 2.40 10.42 9.74
CA LEU A 140 2.91 11.77 9.56
C LEU A 140 1.88 12.81 10.00
N ALA A 141 2.35 13.79 10.78
CA ALA A 141 1.65 15.04 10.99
C ALA A 141 1.45 15.79 9.64
N PRO A 142 0.54 16.78 9.54
CA PRO A 142 0.26 17.48 8.29
C PRO A 142 1.50 17.99 7.54
N ASP A 143 2.47 18.57 8.26
CA ASP A 143 3.73 19.08 7.71
C ASP A 143 4.92 18.14 8.00
N GLY A 144 4.62 16.87 8.25
CA GLY A 144 5.61 15.87 8.60
C GLY A 144 6.45 15.44 7.41
N ARG A 145 7.69 15.03 7.69
CA ARG A 145 8.66 14.54 6.70
C ARG A 145 9.21 13.19 7.09
N VAL A 146 9.46 12.36 6.07
CA VAL A 146 10.20 11.09 6.23
C VAL A 146 11.58 11.25 5.63
N VAL A 147 12.58 10.76 6.34
CA VAL A 147 13.96 10.70 5.88
C VAL A 147 14.35 9.24 5.77
N VAL A 148 14.75 8.80 4.61
CA VAL A 148 15.28 7.46 4.36
C VAL A 148 16.77 7.56 4.08
N GLU A 149 17.59 6.95 4.93
CA GLU A 149 19.02 6.76 4.70
C GLU A 149 19.26 5.39 4.06
N ARG A 150 20.06 5.35 2.99
CA ARG A 150 20.44 4.11 2.30
C ARG A 150 21.93 4.15 1.93
N GLY A 151 22.52 2.98 1.79
CA GLY A 151 23.82 2.84 1.14
C GLY A 151 23.73 3.08 -0.37
N ASP A 152 24.87 3.01 -1.01
CA ASP A 152 25.02 3.16 -2.46
C ASP A 152 24.40 1.96 -3.21
N ALA A 153 23.09 1.77 -3.08
CA ALA A 153 22.33 0.77 -3.82
C ALA A 153 21.83 1.39 -5.15
N PRO A 154 21.66 0.57 -6.22
CA PRO A 154 21.13 1.08 -7.49
C PRO A 154 19.75 1.73 -7.30
N GLU A 155 19.41 2.67 -8.16
CA GLU A 155 18.26 3.58 -8.12
C GLU A 155 16.87 2.89 -8.14
N GLU A 156 16.78 1.57 -8.24
CA GLU A 156 15.54 0.84 -8.49
C GLU A 156 14.63 0.61 -7.28
N VAL A 157 14.93 1.13 -6.09
CA VAL A 157 14.34 0.64 -4.84
C VAL A 157 13.11 1.39 -4.35
N LEU A 158 12.76 2.54 -4.91
CA LEU A 158 11.48 3.21 -4.57
C LEU A 158 10.74 3.55 -5.87
N ARG A 159 9.79 2.73 -6.27
CA ARG A 159 8.91 3.00 -7.39
C ARG A 159 8.12 4.30 -7.11
N GLY A 160 8.28 5.30 -7.99
CA GLY A 160 7.56 6.56 -7.89
C GLY A 160 8.17 7.58 -6.92
N GLU A 161 9.50 7.62 -6.79
CA GLU A 161 10.20 8.57 -5.92
C GLU A 161 9.84 10.03 -6.25
N LYS A 162 8.99 10.62 -5.44
CA LYS A 162 8.70 12.07 -5.45
C LYS A 162 9.59 12.83 -4.46
N GLY A 163 10.39 12.13 -3.64
CA GLY A 163 11.23 12.72 -2.60
C GLY A 163 12.47 13.41 -3.14
N VAL A 164 13.01 14.36 -2.35
CA VAL A 164 14.26 15.07 -2.65
C VAL A 164 15.45 14.20 -2.25
N MET A 165 16.17 13.69 -3.24
CA MET A 165 17.35 12.83 -3.04
C MET A 165 18.64 13.65 -2.92
N ARG A 166 19.50 13.27 -1.99
CA ARG A 166 20.84 13.83 -1.79
C ARG A 166 21.86 12.73 -1.55
N ARG A 167 23.00 12.81 -2.25
CA ARG A 167 24.09 11.84 -2.12
C ARG A 167 25.24 12.40 -1.27
N TYR A 168 25.70 11.65 -0.31
CA TYR A 168 26.81 11.99 0.60
C TYR A 168 27.83 10.84 0.63
N GLY A 169 28.79 10.85 -0.32
CA GLY A 169 29.72 9.73 -0.50
C GLY A 169 28.97 8.45 -0.89
N GLY A 170 29.16 7.39 -0.11
CA GLY A 170 28.44 6.10 -0.28
C GLY A 170 27.10 6.03 0.45
N THR A 171 26.50 7.15 0.83
CA THR A 171 25.19 7.22 1.48
C THR A 171 24.26 8.09 0.67
N VAL A 172 23.06 7.59 0.42
CA VAL A 172 21.96 8.32 -0.22
C VAL A 172 20.90 8.61 0.85
N VAL A 173 20.48 9.86 0.94
CA VAL A 173 19.40 10.31 1.82
C VAL A 173 18.27 10.84 0.94
N THR A 174 17.07 10.31 1.11
CA THR A 174 15.86 10.78 0.45
C THR A 174 14.93 11.37 1.49
N ILE A 175 14.43 12.60 1.23
CA ILE A 175 13.48 13.31 2.09
C ILE A 175 12.15 13.35 1.35
N PHE A 176 11.10 12.80 1.98
CA PHE A 176 9.73 12.79 1.48
C PHE A 176 8.88 13.71 2.34
N ASP A 177 8.05 14.51 1.71
CA ASP A 177 6.94 15.17 2.36
C ASP A 177 5.75 14.20 2.51
N ARG A 178 4.77 14.54 3.35
CA ARG A 178 3.59 13.70 3.58
C ARG A 178 2.88 13.31 2.29
N PHE A 179 2.76 14.24 1.35
CA PHE A 179 2.08 14.03 0.06
C PHE A 179 2.80 13.01 -0.84
N ASP A 180 4.12 12.92 -0.73
CA ASP A 180 4.91 11.95 -1.50
C ASP A 180 4.68 10.50 -1.07
N LEU A 181 4.22 10.31 0.17
CA LEU A 181 3.94 9.00 0.77
C LEU A 181 2.45 8.65 0.78
N THR A 182 1.62 9.48 0.18
CA THR A 182 0.20 9.17 0.03
C THR A 182 0.05 8.14 -1.06
N VAL A 183 -0.12 6.88 -0.67
CA VAL A 183 -0.46 5.81 -1.62
C VAL A 183 -1.90 6.00 -2.05
N ASN A 184 -2.10 6.32 -3.32
CA ASN A 184 -3.43 6.39 -3.89
C ASN A 184 -3.90 4.98 -4.22
N VAL A 185 -4.57 4.34 -3.25
CA VAL A 185 -5.19 3.04 -3.45
C VAL A 185 -6.57 3.22 -4.04
N ALA A 186 -6.87 2.43 -5.07
CA ALA A 186 -8.21 2.33 -5.62
C ALA A 186 -8.75 0.90 -5.51
N VAL A 187 -10.06 0.76 -5.28
CA VAL A 187 -10.76 -0.52 -5.35
C VAL A 187 -11.52 -0.60 -6.67
N CYS A 188 -11.32 -1.67 -7.42
CA CYS A 188 -12.05 -1.98 -8.65
C CYS A 188 -13.01 -3.16 -8.40
N PRO A 189 -14.27 -2.91 -8.01
CA PRO A 189 -15.21 -3.96 -7.67
C PRO A 189 -15.91 -4.53 -8.88
N GLY A 190 -16.24 -5.82 -8.83
CA GLY A 190 -17.05 -6.47 -9.84
C GLY A 190 -17.43 -7.91 -9.49
N SER A 191 -18.35 -8.48 -10.27
CA SER A 191 -18.65 -9.91 -10.18
C SER A 191 -17.62 -10.77 -10.90
N PHE A 192 -17.08 -10.30 -12.03
CA PHE A 192 -16.06 -10.96 -12.86
C PHE A 192 -16.40 -12.44 -13.18
N ASP A 193 -17.61 -12.70 -13.59
CA ASP A 193 -18.12 -14.05 -13.85
C ASP A 193 -18.49 -14.26 -15.34
N PRO A 194 -17.48 -14.47 -16.24
CA PRO A 194 -16.04 -14.39 -16.03
C PRO A 194 -15.46 -12.97 -16.16
N VAL A 195 -14.17 -12.79 -15.84
CA VAL A 195 -13.41 -11.61 -16.24
C VAL A 195 -13.29 -11.56 -17.76
N THR A 196 -13.47 -10.36 -18.34
CA THR A 196 -13.43 -10.12 -19.79
C THR A 196 -12.29 -9.19 -20.17
N VAL A 197 -11.97 -9.10 -21.48
CA VAL A 197 -10.98 -8.13 -21.96
C VAL A 197 -11.40 -6.67 -21.64
N GLY A 198 -12.71 -6.40 -21.53
CA GLY A 198 -13.22 -5.09 -21.12
C GLY A 198 -12.94 -4.78 -19.65
N HIS A 199 -13.06 -5.75 -18.75
CA HIS A 199 -12.66 -5.60 -17.35
C HIS A 199 -11.16 -5.39 -17.22
N LEU A 200 -10.35 -6.16 -17.95
CA LEU A 200 -8.90 -6.04 -17.94
C LEU A 200 -8.42 -4.67 -18.45
N ASP A 201 -9.09 -4.09 -19.47
CA ASP A 201 -8.82 -2.72 -19.93
C ASP A 201 -9.00 -1.69 -18.82
N VAL A 202 -10.10 -1.78 -18.07
CA VAL A 202 -10.35 -0.87 -16.93
C VAL A 202 -9.33 -1.05 -15.83
N ILE A 203 -9.00 -2.30 -15.44
CA ILE A 203 -8.02 -2.61 -14.41
C ILE A 203 -6.64 -2.07 -14.80
N ARG A 204 -6.17 -2.32 -16.02
CA ARG A 204 -4.87 -1.84 -16.53
C ARG A 204 -4.78 -0.32 -16.55
N ARG A 205 -5.86 0.35 -16.96
CA ARG A 205 -5.91 1.82 -16.98
C ARG A 205 -5.95 2.39 -15.57
N ALA A 206 -6.65 1.76 -14.63
CA ALA A 206 -6.61 2.12 -13.22
C ALA A 206 -5.19 1.93 -12.65
N ALA A 207 -4.54 0.80 -12.95
CA ALA A 207 -3.16 0.52 -12.53
C ALA A 207 -2.13 1.54 -13.08
N GLY A 208 -2.43 2.16 -14.22
CA GLY A 208 -1.60 3.26 -14.78
C GLY A 208 -1.78 4.62 -14.09
N VAL A 209 -2.78 4.77 -13.22
CA VAL A 209 -3.12 6.05 -12.55
C VAL A 209 -2.89 5.97 -11.04
N PHE A 210 -3.18 4.82 -10.43
CA PHE A 210 -3.12 4.62 -8.99
C PHE A 210 -1.85 3.85 -8.59
N ASP A 211 -1.32 4.16 -7.42
CA ASP A 211 -0.14 3.50 -6.89
C ASP A 211 -0.43 2.02 -6.56
N HIS A 212 -1.67 1.69 -6.17
CA HIS A 212 -2.14 0.32 -5.99
C HIS A 212 -3.63 0.17 -6.36
N VAL A 213 -3.98 -0.92 -7.00
CA VAL A 213 -5.36 -1.26 -7.35
C VAL A 213 -5.73 -2.61 -6.73
N VAL A 214 -6.77 -2.60 -5.89
CA VAL A 214 -7.36 -3.82 -5.33
C VAL A 214 -8.57 -4.21 -6.17
N VAL A 215 -8.49 -5.30 -6.91
CA VAL A 215 -9.63 -5.86 -7.63
C VAL A 215 -10.49 -6.65 -6.64
N ALA A 216 -11.68 -6.12 -6.35
CA ALA A 216 -12.59 -6.69 -5.36
C ALA A 216 -13.64 -7.58 -6.03
N VAL A 217 -13.50 -8.89 -5.86
CA VAL A 217 -14.44 -9.89 -6.39
C VAL A 217 -15.60 -10.05 -5.43
N GLY A 218 -16.80 -9.57 -5.80
CA GLY A 218 -17.98 -9.65 -4.93
C GLY A 218 -18.35 -11.11 -4.60
N ALA A 219 -18.39 -11.42 -3.30
CA ALA A 219 -18.83 -12.72 -2.79
C ALA A 219 -20.36 -12.88 -2.84
N ASN A 220 -21.10 -11.75 -2.97
CA ASN A 220 -22.56 -11.77 -2.96
C ASN A 220 -23.10 -12.76 -4.00
N HIS A 221 -23.93 -13.66 -3.51
CA HIS A 221 -24.67 -14.64 -4.28
C HIS A 221 -25.61 -13.94 -5.26
N VAL A 222 -25.04 -13.44 -6.37
CA VAL A 222 -25.86 -13.22 -7.56
C VAL A 222 -26.46 -14.59 -7.84
N LYS A 223 -27.79 -14.67 -7.82
CA LYS A 223 -28.56 -15.93 -7.86
C LYS A 223 -28.19 -16.87 -9.02
N ASP A 224 -27.31 -16.44 -9.94
CA ASP A 224 -26.89 -17.13 -11.15
C ASP A 224 -25.38 -17.08 -11.42
N ALA A 225 -24.54 -16.81 -10.42
CA ALA A 225 -23.07 -16.91 -10.59
C ALA A 225 -22.68 -18.38 -10.81
N MET A 226 -21.89 -18.65 -11.84
CA MET A 226 -21.48 -20.01 -12.20
C MET A 226 -20.14 -20.40 -11.62
N LEU A 227 -19.24 -19.43 -11.44
CA LEU A 227 -17.94 -19.62 -10.81
C LEU A 227 -18.00 -19.17 -9.35
N LEU A 228 -17.34 -19.94 -8.46
CA LEU A 228 -17.14 -19.53 -7.08
C LEU A 228 -16.29 -18.25 -7.00
N PRO A 229 -16.47 -17.39 -5.99
CA PRO A 229 -15.69 -16.17 -5.83
C PRO A 229 -14.18 -16.39 -5.88
N ALA A 230 -13.69 -17.45 -5.23
CA ALA A 230 -12.28 -17.82 -5.23
C ALA A 230 -11.76 -18.24 -6.62
N ASP A 231 -12.59 -18.89 -7.44
CA ASP A 231 -12.21 -19.25 -8.81
C ASP A 231 -12.14 -18.02 -9.71
N ARG A 232 -13.10 -17.09 -9.56
CA ARG A 232 -13.07 -15.81 -10.28
C ARG A 232 -11.84 -14.98 -9.91
N ALA A 233 -11.48 -14.94 -8.63
CA ALA A 233 -10.26 -14.26 -8.17
C ALA A 233 -9.02 -14.86 -8.82
N ARG A 234 -8.86 -16.19 -8.83
CA ARG A 234 -7.73 -16.88 -9.48
C ARG A 234 -7.63 -16.58 -10.98
N LEU A 235 -8.75 -16.48 -11.68
CA LEU A 235 -8.74 -16.12 -13.09
C LEU A 235 -8.23 -14.68 -13.31
N ILE A 236 -8.62 -13.75 -12.42
CA ILE A 236 -8.13 -12.37 -12.49
C ILE A 236 -6.65 -12.29 -12.15
N GLU A 237 -6.20 -12.96 -11.09
CA GLU A 237 -4.77 -13.03 -10.73
C GLU A 237 -3.93 -13.52 -11.91
N LYS A 238 -4.39 -14.53 -12.64
CA LYS A 238 -3.70 -15.08 -13.80
C LYS A 238 -3.53 -14.04 -14.92
N VAL A 239 -4.53 -13.19 -15.18
CA VAL A 239 -4.52 -12.22 -16.28
C VAL A 239 -3.96 -10.84 -15.88
N THR A 240 -3.72 -10.63 -14.60
CA THR A 240 -3.11 -9.40 -14.06
C THR A 240 -1.70 -9.63 -13.50
N GLY A 241 -1.15 -10.83 -13.65
CA GLY A 241 0.14 -11.22 -13.09
C GLY A 241 1.36 -10.43 -13.62
N ASP A 242 1.18 -9.65 -14.69
CA ASP A 242 2.15 -8.71 -15.24
C ASP A 242 2.05 -7.29 -14.61
N LEU A 243 1.09 -7.07 -13.70
CA LEU A 243 0.83 -5.79 -13.04
C LEU A 243 1.26 -5.88 -11.57
N ASP A 244 2.44 -5.36 -11.26
CA ASP A 244 3.02 -5.44 -9.91
C ASP A 244 2.24 -4.65 -8.84
N ASN A 245 1.41 -3.68 -9.26
CA ASN A 245 0.60 -2.83 -8.39
C ASN A 245 -0.88 -3.22 -8.36
N VAL A 246 -1.22 -4.45 -8.76
CA VAL A 246 -2.59 -4.98 -8.70
C VAL A 246 -2.64 -6.17 -7.76
N SER A 247 -3.58 -6.17 -6.84
CA SER A 247 -3.95 -7.32 -6.02
C SER A 247 -5.41 -7.70 -6.24
N VAL A 248 -5.74 -8.98 -5.99
CA VAL A 248 -7.09 -9.49 -6.17
C VAL A 248 -7.58 -10.08 -4.85
N GLU A 249 -8.75 -9.68 -4.41
CA GLU A 249 -9.33 -10.16 -3.17
C GLU A 249 -10.82 -10.45 -3.31
N VAL A 250 -11.30 -11.44 -2.58
CA VAL A 250 -12.74 -11.69 -2.44
C VAL A 250 -13.30 -10.70 -1.43
N MET A 251 -14.32 -9.96 -1.85
CA MET A 251 -14.96 -8.94 -1.02
C MET A 251 -16.24 -9.49 -0.41
N GLU A 252 -16.34 -9.40 0.91
CA GLU A 252 -17.55 -9.64 1.70
C GLU A 252 -18.03 -8.33 2.32
N GLY A 253 -19.34 -8.21 2.59
CA GLY A 253 -19.92 -7.02 3.22
C GLY A 253 -20.09 -5.82 2.29
N LEU A 254 -20.01 -4.62 2.85
CA LEU A 254 -20.21 -3.36 2.13
C LEU A 254 -18.93 -2.92 1.39
N LEU A 255 -19.11 -2.46 0.17
CA LEU A 255 -18.00 -2.00 -0.68
C LEU A 255 -17.20 -0.86 -0.05
N VAL A 256 -17.85 0.09 0.60
CA VAL A 256 -17.19 1.23 1.24
C VAL A 256 -16.38 0.81 2.46
N GLU A 257 -16.86 -0.18 3.25
CA GLU A 257 -16.11 -0.73 4.37
C GLU A 257 -14.87 -1.48 3.87
N PHE A 258 -15.02 -2.28 2.83
CA PHE A 258 -13.90 -2.97 2.19
C PHE A 258 -12.87 -1.94 1.65
N ALA A 259 -13.31 -0.89 0.97
CA ALA A 259 -12.42 0.15 0.46
C ALA A 259 -11.63 0.82 1.60
N ARG A 260 -12.30 1.17 2.70
CA ARG A 260 -11.66 1.76 3.88
C ARG A 260 -10.64 0.82 4.52
N ASP A 261 -10.97 -0.46 4.67
CA ASP A 261 -10.05 -1.47 5.23
C ASP A 261 -8.79 -1.65 4.39
N LYS A 262 -8.88 -1.40 3.07
CA LYS A 262 -7.74 -1.37 2.14
C LYS A 262 -7.01 -0.02 2.09
N GLY A 263 -7.45 0.96 2.84
CA GLY A 263 -6.92 2.33 2.78
C GLY A 263 -7.24 3.03 1.46
N ALA A 264 -8.21 2.54 0.69
CA ALA A 264 -8.62 3.13 -0.56
C ALA A 264 -9.62 4.25 -0.33
N ARG A 265 -9.39 5.38 -0.99
CA ARG A 265 -10.30 6.52 -1.05
C ARG A 265 -11.07 6.61 -2.36
N VAL A 266 -10.80 5.70 -3.30
CA VAL A 266 -11.40 5.72 -4.62
C VAL A 266 -11.95 4.34 -4.98
N ILE A 267 -13.20 4.31 -5.43
CA ILE A 267 -13.82 3.16 -6.07
C ILE A 267 -13.84 3.41 -7.57
N ILE A 268 -13.28 2.50 -8.35
CA ILE A 268 -13.25 2.59 -9.82
C ILE A 268 -14.36 1.73 -10.43
N LYS A 269 -15.21 2.34 -11.23
CA LYS A 269 -16.26 1.66 -11.99
C LYS A 269 -16.05 1.84 -13.50
N GLY A 270 -16.15 0.76 -14.25
CA GLY A 270 -16.16 0.79 -15.71
C GLY A 270 -17.54 1.16 -16.25
N LEU A 271 -17.64 2.15 -17.13
CA LEU A 271 -18.86 2.51 -17.85
C LEU A 271 -18.76 2.08 -19.31
N ARG A 272 -19.70 1.28 -19.79
CA ARG A 272 -19.75 0.79 -21.18
C ARG A 272 -20.71 1.61 -22.04
N ALA A 273 -21.85 1.97 -21.46
CA ALA A 273 -22.90 2.71 -22.17
C ALA A 273 -23.61 3.69 -21.23
N VAL A 274 -24.35 4.61 -21.80
CA VAL A 274 -25.17 5.58 -21.05
C VAL A 274 -26.22 4.88 -20.17
N SER A 275 -26.70 3.71 -20.60
CA SER A 275 -27.63 2.89 -19.80
C SER A 275 -27.04 2.40 -18.49
N ASP A 276 -25.73 2.13 -18.43
CA ASP A 276 -25.07 1.68 -17.21
C ASP A 276 -24.91 2.83 -16.21
N PHE A 277 -24.82 4.07 -16.72
CA PHE A 277 -24.53 5.26 -15.90
C PHE A 277 -25.57 5.48 -14.80
N ASN A 278 -26.85 5.32 -15.07
CA ASN A 278 -27.89 5.61 -14.06
C ASN A 278 -27.74 4.70 -12.83
N SER A 279 -27.58 3.40 -13.04
CA SER A 279 -27.44 2.44 -11.94
C SER A 279 -26.12 2.61 -11.18
N GLU A 280 -25.03 2.87 -11.89
CA GLU A 280 -23.73 3.09 -11.28
C GLU A 280 -23.65 4.43 -10.54
N PHE A 281 -24.35 5.46 -11.05
CA PHE A 281 -24.49 6.76 -10.39
C PHE A 281 -25.29 6.66 -9.09
N GLU A 282 -26.42 5.93 -9.08
CA GLU A 282 -27.17 5.66 -7.86
C GLU A 282 -26.30 4.95 -6.81
N GLN A 283 -25.53 3.96 -7.24
CA GLN A 283 -24.59 3.27 -6.35
C GLN A 283 -23.49 4.21 -5.82
N ALA A 284 -22.95 5.10 -6.64
CA ALA A 284 -21.96 6.07 -6.24
C ALA A 284 -22.51 7.02 -5.15
N GLN A 285 -23.75 7.48 -5.30
CA GLN A 285 -24.41 8.32 -4.30
C GLN A 285 -24.67 7.58 -2.98
N LEU A 286 -25.06 6.29 -3.06
CA LEU A 286 -25.20 5.47 -1.86
C LEU A 286 -23.85 5.25 -1.17
N ASN A 287 -22.80 4.98 -1.91
CA ASN A 287 -21.45 4.86 -1.36
C ASN A 287 -21.01 6.13 -0.64
N GLN A 288 -21.18 7.30 -1.28
CA GLN A 288 -20.84 8.60 -0.70
C GLN A 288 -21.68 8.93 0.56
N THR A 289 -22.93 8.47 0.60
CA THR A 289 -23.79 8.63 1.79
C THR A 289 -23.32 7.76 2.95
N LEU A 290 -22.85 6.55 2.67
CA LEU A 290 -22.36 5.59 3.66
C LEU A 290 -20.97 5.95 4.18
N ASP A 291 -20.09 6.46 3.29
CA ASP A 291 -18.75 6.92 3.63
C ASP A 291 -18.35 8.12 2.75
N PRO A 292 -18.47 9.37 3.27
CA PRO A 292 -18.13 10.58 2.51
C PRO A 292 -16.65 10.74 2.15
N GLU A 293 -15.75 9.93 2.75
CA GLU A 293 -14.33 9.96 2.43
C GLU A 293 -13.96 9.06 1.23
N VAL A 294 -14.91 8.25 0.76
CA VAL A 294 -14.69 7.34 -0.38
C VAL A 294 -15.41 7.90 -1.62
N GLU A 295 -14.64 8.28 -2.63
CA GLU A 295 -15.13 8.83 -3.90
C GLU A 295 -15.30 7.72 -4.94
N THR A 296 -16.28 7.85 -5.85
CA THR A 296 -16.45 6.93 -6.96
C THR A 296 -16.04 7.59 -8.27
N MET A 297 -15.07 7.00 -8.98
CA MET A 297 -14.60 7.45 -10.28
C MET A 297 -15.00 6.48 -11.37
N PHE A 298 -15.34 7.02 -12.54
CA PHE A 298 -15.75 6.24 -13.69
C PHE A 298 -14.69 6.24 -14.78
N ILE A 299 -14.33 5.05 -15.27
CA ILE A 299 -13.49 4.86 -16.44
C ILE A 299 -14.39 4.41 -17.60
N MET A 300 -14.45 5.21 -18.67
CA MET A 300 -15.18 4.82 -19.89
C MET A 300 -14.49 3.63 -20.55
N ALA A 301 -15.22 2.55 -20.78
CA ALA A 301 -14.70 1.40 -21.52
C ALA A 301 -14.27 1.83 -22.94
N SER A 302 -13.21 1.22 -23.45
CA SER A 302 -12.79 1.43 -24.83
C SER A 302 -13.92 1.08 -25.80
N ALA A 303 -14.08 1.87 -26.86
CA ALA A 303 -15.19 1.68 -27.82
C ALA A 303 -15.29 0.24 -28.36
N LYS A 304 -14.14 -0.42 -28.55
CA LYS A 304 -14.06 -1.83 -29.00
C LYS A 304 -14.61 -2.84 -27.99
N HIS A 305 -14.80 -2.46 -26.72
CA HIS A 305 -15.27 -3.33 -25.64
C HIS A 305 -16.60 -2.86 -25.02
N SER A 306 -17.20 -1.79 -25.55
CA SER A 306 -18.41 -1.16 -24.98
C SER A 306 -19.65 -2.07 -25.01
N PHE A 307 -19.71 -3.03 -25.93
CA PHE A 307 -20.81 -4.00 -26.03
C PHE A 307 -20.64 -5.24 -25.17
N LEU A 308 -19.45 -5.42 -24.56
CA LEU A 308 -19.07 -6.67 -23.90
C LEU A 308 -19.59 -6.73 -22.46
N SER A 309 -20.22 -7.85 -22.09
CA SER A 309 -20.60 -8.15 -20.72
C SER A 309 -20.27 -9.61 -20.37
N SER A 310 -20.02 -9.88 -19.08
CA SER A 310 -19.84 -11.26 -18.60
C SER A 310 -21.07 -12.13 -18.90
N SER A 311 -22.27 -11.57 -18.82
CA SER A 311 -23.51 -12.31 -19.13
C SER A 311 -23.56 -12.75 -20.58
N ALA A 312 -23.18 -11.88 -21.52
CA ALA A 312 -23.10 -12.24 -22.95
C ALA A 312 -22.05 -13.34 -23.20
N VAL A 313 -20.87 -13.23 -22.55
CA VAL A 313 -19.82 -14.27 -22.65
C VAL A 313 -20.32 -15.61 -22.13
N ARG A 314 -21.01 -15.63 -20.99
CA ARG A 314 -21.62 -16.88 -20.44
C ARG A 314 -22.65 -17.49 -21.40
N GLU A 315 -23.50 -16.66 -21.97
CA GLU A 315 -24.52 -17.12 -22.91
C GLU A 315 -23.87 -17.74 -24.15
N ILE A 316 -22.92 -17.06 -24.78
CA ILE A 316 -22.21 -17.54 -25.96
C ILE A 316 -21.47 -18.85 -25.65
N ALA A 317 -20.66 -18.89 -24.58
CA ALA A 317 -19.92 -20.07 -24.18
C ALA A 317 -20.85 -21.24 -23.81
N GLY A 318 -21.98 -20.97 -23.11
CA GLY A 318 -22.98 -21.97 -22.76
C GLY A 318 -23.65 -22.64 -23.97
N HIS A 319 -23.71 -21.95 -25.09
CA HIS A 319 -24.19 -22.50 -26.36
C HIS A 319 -23.08 -23.05 -27.26
N GLY A 320 -21.84 -23.09 -26.79
CA GLY A 320 -20.68 -23.60 -27.53
C GLY A 320 -20.14 -22.65 -28.59
N GLY A 321 -20.49 -21.34 -28.47
CA GLY A 321 -19.94 -20.30 -29.34
C GLY A 321 -18.52 -19.92 -28.96
N ASP A 322 -17.78 -19.35 -29.92
CA ASP A 322 -16.43 -18.87 -29.72
C ASP A 322 -16.41 -17.57 -28.90
N VAL A 323 -15.65 -17.57 -27.81
CA VAL A 323 -15.47 -16.43 -26.90
C VAL A 323 -14.01 -15.93 -26.83
N SER A 324 -13.16 -16.37 -27.76
CA SER A 324 -11.73 -16.08 -27.78
C SER A 324 -11.40 -14.57 -27.89
N GLU A 325 -12.26 -13.78 -28.52
CA GLU A 325 -12.11 -12.32 -28.62
C GLU A 325 -12.63 -11.55 -27.38
N PHE A 326 -13.33 -12.23 -26.47
CA PHE A 326 -14.05 -11.60 -25.36
C PHE A 326 -13.38 -11.84 -24.00
N VAL A 327 -12.57 -12.89 -23.91
CA VAL A 327 -11.80 -13.21 -22.69
C VAL A 327 -10.30 -13.24 -22.98
N PRO A 328 -9.46 -12.91 -22.00
CA PRO A 328 -8.02 -13.04 -22.14
C PRO A 328 -7.63 -14.48 -22.51
N GLY A 329 -6.66 -14.65 -23.43
CA GLY A 329 -6.26 -15.96 -23.95
C GLY A 329 -5.79 -16.93 -22.87
N GLU A 330 -5.16 -16.40 -21.82
CA GLU A 330 -4.63 -17.16 -20.68
C GLU A 330 -5.71 -17.93 -19.91
N ILE A 331 -6.96 -17.47 -19.95
CA ILE A 331 -8.08 -18.08 -19.22
C ILE A 331 -9.15 -18.71 -20.13
N LEU A 332 -8.96 -18.65 -21.45
CA LEU A 332 -9.95 -19.09 -22.45
C LEU A 332 -10.43 -20.53 -22.19
N GLU A 333 -9.50 -21.47 -22.04
CA GLU A 333 -9.82 -22.88 -21.78
C GLU A 333 -10.64 -23.05 -20.51
N SER A 334 -10.24 -22.39 -19.41
CA SER A 334 -10.93 -22.44 -18.11
C SER A 334 -12.36 -21.88 -18.21
N VAL A 335 -12.55 -20.82 -19.01
CA VAL A 335 -13.87 -20.21 -19.24
C VAL A 335 -14.75 -21.14 -20.06
N VAL A 336 -14.23 -21.69 -21.18
CA VAL A 336 -14.98 -22.62 -22.02
C VAL A 336 -15.38 -23.86 -21.26
N GLU A 337 -14.47 -24.45 -20.47
CA GLU A 337 -14.76 -25.63 -19.65
C GLU A 337 -15.85 -25.34 -18.60
N ALA A 338 -15.75 -24.22 -17.89
CA ALA A 338 -16.70 -23.85 -16.85
C ALA A 338 -18.12 -23.65 -17.36
N TYR A 339 -18.29 -23.11 -18.58
CA TYR A 339 -19.62 -22.71 -19.09
C TYR A 339 -20.20 -23.66 -20.13
N SER A 340 -19.40 -24.51 -20.82
CA SER A 340 -19.86 -25.42 -21.86
C SER A 340 -20.83 -26.53 -21.40
N GLY A 341 -20.93 -26.75 -20.08
CA GLY A 341 -21.85 -27.74 -19.48
C GLY A 341 -23.28 -27.25 -19.22
N THR A 342 -23.62 -26.01 -19.56
CA THR A 342 -24.89 -25.35 -19.18
C THR A 342 -25.98 -25.37 -20.26
N ARG A 343 -25.98 -26.33 -21.18
CA ARG A 343 -27.07 -26.46 -22.14
C ARG A 343 -28.42 -26.53 -21.44
N PRO A 344 -29.42 -25.70 -21.79
CA PRO A 344 -30.77 -25.72 -21.19
C PRO A 344 -31.46 -27.10 -21.24
N ASP A 345 -31.09 -27.93 -22.22
CA ASP A 345 -31.64 -29.28 -22.39
C ASP A 345 -31.20 -30.32 -21.36
N ALA A 346 -30.07 -30.15 -20.71
CA ALA A 346 -29.60 -31.10 -19.69
C ALA A 346 -30.46 -31.05 -18.41
N ARG A 347 -31.02 -29.86 -18.08
CA ARG A 347 -31.90 -29.71 -16.90
C ARG A 347 -33.32 -30.22 -17.13
N ARG A 348 -33.82 -30.36 -18.36
CA ARG A 348 -35.12 -30.97 -18.65
C ARG A 348 -35.09 -32.48 -18.61
N ARG A 349 -33.99 -33.16 -18.92
CA ARG A 349 -33.91 -34.64 -18.89
C ARG A 349 -33.87 -35.22 -17.48
N ILE A 350 -33.32 -34.50 -16.51
CA ILE A 350 -33.27 -34.99 -15.11
C ILE A 350 -34.65 -34.95 -14.42
N LYS A 351 -35.60 -34.09 -14.88
CA LYS A 351 -36.96 -34.02 -14.30
C LYS A 351 -37.98 -34.99 -14.89
N THR A 352 -37.64 -35.66 -15.98
CA THR A 352 -38.55 -36.62 -16.64
C THR A 352 -38.26 -38.08 -16.30
N GLU A 353 -37.11 -38.41 -15.73
CA GLU A 353 -36.73 -39.77 -15.32
C GLU A 353 -37.02 -40.10 -13.83
N SER A 354 -37.55 -39.16 -13.06
CA SER A 354 -37.95 -39.41 -11.65
C SER A 354 -39.46 -39.58 -11.43
N LYS A 355 -40.24 -39.86 -12.50
CA LYS A 355 -41.63 -40.27 -12.41
C LYS A 355 -41.85 -41.41 -13.40
N GLY A 356 -41.38 -42.58 -13.04
CA GLY A 356 -41.68 -43.85 -13.62
C GLY A 356 -41.63 -44.91 -12.53
#